data_4844600b51320f45b53ede53854feef8
#
_entry.id   4844600b51320f45b53ede53854feef8
#
_cell.length_a   1.000
_cell.length_b   1.000
_cell.length_c   1.000
_cell.angle_alpha   90.00
_cell.angle_beta   90.00
_cell.angle_gamma   90.00
#
_symmetry.space_group_name_H-M   'P 1'
#
loop_
_entity.id
_entity.type
_entity.pdbx_description
1 polymer ?
#
loop_
_entity_poly.entity_id
_entity_poly.type
_entity_poly.pdbx_seq_one_letter_code
_entity_poly.pdbx_strand_id
1 'polypeptide(L)'
;MGRLRGFRPRVRSIDSHADPSSPLNLDKLIHERLRLAIVSTLAVQEKLSFNDLKILLRTTDGNLSVHARKLEDAGYIACTKTFEGRLPRSEYVLTRAGRVALERYLGHMEALITTTRAGSAARAADA
;
A
#
# COMPACT_ATOMS: atom_id res chain seq x y z
N MET A 1 -24.39 5.15 26.32
CA MET A 1 -24.24 5.17 25.79
C MET A 1 -24.06 5.44 25.26
N GLY A 2 -24.02 5.46 25.46
CA GLY A 2 -23.52 5.69 24.72
C GLY A 2 -23.48 5.82 24.19
N ARG A 3 -23.23 6.03 24.03
CA ARG A 3 -22.94 6.18 23.25
C ARG A 3 -22.88 6.64 22.67
N LEU A 4 -22.84 6.92 22.71
CA LEU A 4 -22.66 7.31 21.94
C LEU A 4 -22.64 7.56 21.36
N ARG A 5 -22.81 7.62 21.69
CA ARG A 5 -22.63 7.77 20.87
C ARG A 5 -22.54 8.29 20.13
N GLY A 6 -22.51 8.52 20.34
CA GLY A 6 -22.21 8.92 19.39
C GLY A 6 -22.20 9.32 18.84
N PHE A 7 -21.89 9.57 18.67
CA PHE A 7 -21.66 9.83 17.83
C PHE A 7 -21.34 10.01 17.29
N ARG A 8 -21.22 10.27 17.25
CA ARG A 8 -20.64 10.22 16.37
C ARG A 8 -20.63 10.67 15.46
N PRO A 9 -20.63 10.89 15.21
CA PRO A 9 -20.48 11.15 14.10
C PRO A 9 -20.34 11.55 13.36
N ARG A 10 -20.06 11.87 13.27
CA ARG A 10 -19.68 12.06 12.50
C ARG A 10 -19.38 12.28 11.70
N VAL A 11 -19.12 12.50 11.52
CA VAL A 11 -18.70 12.50 10.71
C VAL A 11 -18.46 12.60 10.07
N ARG A 12 -18.24 12.71 9.94
CA ARG A 12 -17.88 12.56 9.24
C ARG A 12 -17.33 12.35 8.46
N SER A 13 -16.87 12.16 8.51
CA SER A 13 -16.36 11.89 7.60
C SER A 13 -16.39 11.13 6.91
N ILE A 14 -16.42 11.29 7.19
CA ILE A 14 -16.53 10.78 6.56
C ILE A 14 -16.79 9.96 5.71
N ASP A 15 -17.06 10.16 5.72
CA ASP A 15 -17.52 9.26 4.92
C ASP A 15 -16.98 9.18 3.55
N SER A 16 -15.81 9.62 3.26
CA SER A 16 -15.00 9.27 2.13
C SER A 16 -14.81 7.76 2.02
N HIS A 17 -15.04 7.05 3.11
CA HIS A 17 -14.93 5.60 3.11
C HIS A 17 -16.11 4.91 2.45
N ALA A 18 -17.18 5.61 2.19
CA ALA A 18 -18.37 5.02 1.59
C ALA A 18 -18.26 4.91 0.07
N ASP A 19 -17.36 5.64 -0.55
CA ASP A 19 -17.20 5.63 -2.01
C ASP A 19 -15.84 4.99 -2.37
N PRO A 20 -15.86 3.73 -2.85
CA PRO A 20 -14.60 3.04 -3.16
C PRO A 20 -13.86 3.65 -4.34
N SER A 21 -14.51 4.47 -5.16
CA SER A 21 -13.83 5.11 -6.29
C SER A 21 -13.22 6.46 -5.94
N SER A 22 -13.40 6.92 -4.70
CA SER A 22 -12.84 8.20 -4.28
C SER A 22 -11.34 8.11 -4.08
N PRO A 23 -10.56 9.06 -4.61
CA PRO A 23 -9.11 9.09 -4.37
C PRO A 23 -8.77 9.17 -2.88
N LEU A 24 -9.70 9.67 -2.06
CA LEU A 24 -9.47 9.78 -0.62
C LEU A 24 -9.50 8.44 0.09
N ASN A 25 -10.02 7.39 -0.56
CA ASN A 25 -10.07 6.06 0.01
C ASN A 25 -8.84 5.21 -0.28
N LEU A 26 -7.93 5.70 -1.11
CA LEU A 26 -6.70 4.98 -1.36
C LEU A 26 -5.83 4.95 -0.11
N ASP A 27 -5.27 3.79 0.18
CA ASP A 27 -4.41 3.61 1.34
C ASP A 27 -3.21 4.55 1.23
N LYS A 28 -3.09 5.49 2.15
CA LYS A 28 -2.05 6.51 2.12
C LYS A 28 -0.66 5.92 2.26
N LEU A 29 -0.55 4.83 3.00
CA LEU A 29 0.75 4.22 3.21
C LEU A 29 1.21 3.51 1.94
N ILE A 30 0.32 2.79 1.29
CA ILE A 30 0.63 2.08 0.05
C ILE A 30 0.69 3.04 -1.14
N HIS A 31 -0.14 4.09 -1.12
CA HIS A 31 -0.22 5.03 -2.24
C HIS A 31 0.97 5.99 -2.23
N GLU A 32 2.14 5.42 -2.40
CA GLU A 32 3.38 6.14 -2.55
C GLU A 32 4.27 5.26 -3.42
N ARG A 33 4.96 5.85 -4.36
CA ARG A 33 5.64 5.12 -5.43
C ARG A 33 6.51 3.97 -4.94
N LEU A 34 7.43 4.25 -4.03
CA LEU A 34 8.38 3.22 -3.59
C LEU A 34 7.72 2.18 -2.68
N ARG A 35 6.83 2.63 -1.79
CA ARG A 35 6.15 1.69 -0.90
C ARG A 35 5.21 0.76 -1.69
N LEU A 36 4.51 1.29 -2.69
CA LEU A 36 3.70 0.45 -3.56
C LEU A 36 4.56 -0.57 -4.29
N ALA A 37 5.73 -0.14 -4.77
CA ALA A 37 6.65 -1.03 -5.46
C ALA A 37 7.16 -2.12 -4.52
N ILE A 38 7.46 -1.80 -3.26
CA ILE A 38 7.93 -2.78 -2.29
C ILE A 38 6.86 -3.86 -2.05
N VAL A 39 5.63 -3.45 -1.71
CA VAL A 39 4.59 -4.42 -1.39
C VAL A 39 4.19 -5.24 -2.62
N SER A 40 4.16 -4.62 -3.81
CA SER A 40 3.83 -5.32 -5.04
C SER A 40 4.88 -6.36 -5.39
N THR A 41 6.16 -6.02 -5.25
CA THR A 41 7.25 -6.94 -5.52
C THR A 41 7.23 -8.11 -4.54
N LEU A 42 6.98 -7.84 -3.25
CA LEU A 42 6.90 -8.89 -2.25
C LEU A 42 5.63 -9.72 -2.37
N ALA A 43 4.62 -9.24 -3.07
CA ALA A 43 3.43 -10.04 -3.33
C ALA A 43 3.71 -11.13 -4.36
N VAL A 44 4.68 -10.90 -5.24
CA VAL A 44 5.05 -11.83 -6.30
C VAL A 44 6.23 -12.71 -5.88
N GLN A 45 7.22 -12.11 -5.22
CA GLN A 45 8.40 -12.80 -4.73
C GLN A 45 8.19 -13.17 -3.27
N GLU A 46 8.37 -14.42 -2.92
CA GLU A 46 8.10 -14.88 -1.56
C GLU A 46 8.95 -14.13 -0.52
N LYS A 47 10.20 -13.91 -0.82
CA LYS A 47 11.14 -13.32 0.11
C LYS A 47 12.27 -12.64 -0.65
N LEU A 48 12.64 -11.43 -0.24
CA LEU A 48 13.73 -10.71 -0.87
C LEU A 48 14.59 -10.05 0.20
N SER A 49 15.90 -10.02 -0.06
CA SER A 49 16.81 -9.32 0.82
C SER A 49 16.71 -7.81 0.58
N PHE A 50 17.22 -7.04 1.55
CA PHE A 50 17.31 -5.59 1.40
C PHE A 50 18.05 -5.22 0.11
N ASN A 51 19.16 -5.89 -0.13
CA ASN A 51 19.97 -5.60 -1.31
C ASN A 51 19.24 -5.95 -2.61
N ASP A 52 18.52 -7.08 -2.63
CA ASP A 52 17.72 -7.45 -3.81
C ASP A 52 16.66 -6.42 -4.10
N LEU A 53 15.96 -5.94 -3.07
CA LEU A 53 14.96 -4.91 -3.24
C LEU A 53 15.57 -3.62 -3.76
N LYS A 54 16.72 -3.24 -3.22
CA LYS A 54 17.39 -2.02 -3.66
C LYS A 54 17.73 -2.08 -5.15
N ILE A 55 18.25 -3.20 -5.60
CA ILE A 55 18.63 -3.39 -6.99
C ILE A 55 17.39 -3.43 -7.89
N LEU A 56 16.40 -4.23 -7.52
CA LEU A 56 15.18 -4.38 -8.32
C LEU A 56 14.43 -3.07 -8.47
N LEU A 57 14.37 -2.28 -7.40
CA LEU A 57 13.60 -1.05 -7.38
C LEU A 57 14.43 0.17 -7.77
N ARG A 58 15.72 -0.03 -8.05
CA ARG A 58 16.64 1.03 -8.48
C ARG A 58 16.60 2.21 -7.54
N THR A 59 16.77 1.94 -6.27
CA THR A 59 16.70 2.97 -5.25
C THR A 59 18.00 2.97 -4.43
N THR A 60 18.07 3.84 -3.43
CA THR A 60 19.24 3.96 -2.56
C THR A 60 18.96 3.31 -1.22
N ASP A 61 20.04 3.03 -0.47
CA ASP A 61 19.91 2.48 0.88
C ASP A 61 19.02 3.35 1.76
N GLY A 62 19.25 4.66 1.70
CA GLY A 62 18.50 5.60 2.53
C GLY A 62 17.02 5.62 2.21
N ASN A 63 16.68 5.71 0.92
CA ASN A 63 15.29 5.73 0.51
C ASN A 63 14.60 4.42 0.87
N LEU A 64 15.23 3.30 0.58
CA LEU A 64 14.65 2.00 0.88
C LEU A 64 14.45 1.82 2.38
N SER A 65 15.46 2.19 3.18
CA SER A 65 15.36 2.08 4.64
C SER A 65 14.17 2.83 5.20
N VAL A 66 13.98 4.07 4.77
CA VAL A 66 12.88 4.91 5.27
C VAL A 66 11.52 4.29 4.92
N HIS A 67 11.35 3.89 3.68
CA HIS A 67 10.04 3.39 3.24
C HIS A 67 9.77 1.97 3.74
N ALA A 68 10.78 1.11 3.79
CA ALA A 68 10.63 -0.22 4.37
C ALA A 68 10.25 -0.12 5.84
N ARG A 69 10.86 0.81 6.58
CA ARG A 69 10.56 1.01 7.99
C ARG A 69 9.10 1.40 8.21
N LYS A 70 8.58 2.29 7.38
CA LYS A 70 7.19 2.69 7.47
C LYS A 70 6.25 1.51 7.25
N LEU A 71 6.58 0.64 6.31
CA LEU A 71 5.78 -0.55 6.04
C LEU A 71 5.88 -1.58 7.16
N GLU A 72 7.07 -1.74 7.75
CA GLU A 72 7.25 -2.61 8.90
C GLU A 72 6.46 -2.11 10.09
N ASP A 73 6.53 -0.82 10.38
CA ASP A 73 5.83 -0.21 11.52
C ASP A 73 4.32 -0.38 11.39
N ALA A 74 3.81 -0.38 10.17
CA ALA A 74 2.39 -0.62 9.92
C ALA A 74 2.02 -2.10 9.93
N GLY A 75 3.01 -2.98 9.98
CA GLY A 75 2.75 -4.42 9.99
C GLY A 75 2.49 -5.01 8.60
N TYR A 76 2.80 -4.27 7.54
CA TYR A 76 2.55 -4.74 6.17
C TYR A 76 3.67 -5.63 5.65
N ILE A 77 4.88 -5.43 6.12
CA ILE A 77 5.99 -6.31 5.80
C ILE A 77 6.70 -6.70 7.09
N ALA A 78 7.39 -7.82 7.06
CA ALA A 78 8.18 -8.29 8.20
C ALA A 78 9.62 -8.45 7.75
N CYS A 79 10.54 -8.11 8.64
CA CYS A 79 11.96 -8.22 8.39
C CYS A 79 12.55 -9.30 9.29
N THR A 80 13.33 -10.20 8.71
CA THR A 80 14.07 -11.19 9.45
C THR A 80 15.56 -10.91 9.25
N LYS A 81 16.31 -10.87 10.35
CA LYS A 81 17.75 -10.70 10.30
C LYS A 81 18.40 -12.06 10.25
N THR A 82 19.25 -12.28 9.28
CA THR A 82 20.00 -13.52 9.12
C THR A 82 21.45 -13.18 8.86
N PHE A 83 22.28 -14.20 8.67
CA PHE A 83 23.68 -14.02 8.34
C PHE A 83 24.00 -14.83 7.09
N GLU A 84 24.80 -14.22 6.24
CA GLU A 84 25.39 -14.90 5.09
C GLU A 84 26.88 -14.94 5.37
N GLY A 85 27.34 -16.07 5.91
CA GLY A 85 28.66 -16.14 6.51
C GLY A 85 28.70 -15.26 7.76
N ARG A 86 29.54 -14.24 7.74
CA ARG A 86 29.64 -13.28 8.85
C ARG A 86 28.90 -11.97 8.58
N LEU A 87 28.33 -11.84 7.39
CA LEU A 87 27.65 -10.61 7.00
C LEU A 87 26.19 -10.66 7.43
N PRO A 88 25.72 -9.63 8.13
CA PRO A 88 24.31 -9.55 8.46
C PRO A 88 23.49 -9.30 7.19
N ARG A 89 22.32 -9.91 7.15
CA ARG A 89 21.42 -9.83 6.00
C ARG A 89 20.00 -9.62 6.49
N SER A 90 19.31 -8.66 5.92
CA SER A 90 17.91 -8.42 6.21
C SER A 90 17.07 -9.00 5.08
N GLU A 91 16.05 -9.77 5.42
CA GLU A 91 15.14 -10.35 4.46
C GLU A 91 13.72 -9.92 4.79
N TYR A 92 12.94 -9.61 3.77
CA TYR A 92 11.60 -9.08 3.90
C TYR A 92 10.58 -10.01 3.27
N VAL A 93 9.43 -10.12 3.91
CA VAL A 93 8.26 -10.84 3.37
C VAL A 93 7.04 -9.94 3.53
N LEU A 94 6.06 -10.13 2.65
CA LEU A 94 4.77 -9.47 2.79
C LEU A 94 3.97 -10.23 3.84
N THR A 95 3.41 -9.51 4.81
CA THR A 95 2.57 -10.14 5.83
C THR A 95 1.16 -10.35 5.27
N ARG A 96 0.35 -11.10 6.01
CA ARG A 96 -1.05 -11.24 5.66
C ARG A 96 -1.75 -9.88 5.64
N ALA A 97 -1.47 -9.04 6.65
CA ALA A 97 -2.05 -7.69 6.71
C ALA A 97 -1.63 -6.86 5.49
N GLY A 98 -0.36 -6.98 5.09
CA GLY A 98 0.12 -6.27 3.90
C GLY A 98 -0.56 -6.76 2.63
N ARG A 99 -0.77 -8.07 2.52
CA ARG A 99 -1.46 -8.62 1.34
C ARG A 99 -2.90 -8.15 1.28
N VAL A 100 -3.60 -8.15 2.41
CA VAL A 100 -4.98 -7.65 2.46
C VAL A 100 -5.03 -6.17 2.09
N ALA A 101 -4.10 -5.38 2.62
CA ALA A 101 -4.04 -3.95 2.30
C ALA A 101 -3.77 -3.70 0.82
N LEU A 102 -2.85 -4.47 0.25
CA LEU A 102 -2.55 -4.35 -1.19
C LEU A 102 -3.75 -4.72 -2.04
N GLU A 103 -4.44 -5.82 -1.72
CA GLU A 103 -5.62 -6.25 -2.45
C GLU A 103 -6.70 -5.18 -2.41
N ARG A 104 -6.91 -4.59 -1.25
CA ARG A 104 -7.88 -3.51 -1.09
C ARG A 104 -7.48 -2.28 -1.90
N TYR A 105 -6.19 -1.95 -1.86
CA TYR A 105 -5.67 -0.83 -2.64
C TYR A 105 -5.90 -1.04 -4.13
N LEU A 106 -5.61 -2.23 -4.62
CA LEU A 106 -5.80 -2.56 -6.03
C LEU A 106 -7.29 -2.49 -6.42
N GLY A 107 -8.17 -2.96 -5.55
CA GLY A 107 -9.61 -2.86 -5.78
C GLY A 107 -10.09 -1.42 -5.87
N HIS A 108 -9.61 -0.56 -4.98
CA HIS A 108 -9.94 0.86 -5.02
C HIS A 108 -9.43 1.52 -6.30
N MET A 109 -8.21 1.15 -6.70
CA MET A 109 -7.62 1.70 -7.92
C MET A 109 -8.40 1.25 -9.16
N GLU A 110 -8.80 -0.01 -9.21
CA GLU A 110 -9.61 -0.52 -10.32
C GLU A 110 -10.94 0.20 -10.41
N ALA A 111 -11.60 0.42 -9.27
CA ALA A 111 -12.87 1.15 -9.24
C ALA A 111 -12.68 2.58 -9.74
N LEU A 112 -11.61 3.23 -9.31
CA LEU A 112 -11.30 4.60 -9.74
C LEU A 112 -11.04 4.65 -11.24
N ILE A 113 -10.27 3.72 -11.76
CA ILE A 113 -9.95 3.64 -13.18
C ILE A 113 -11.24 3.43 -14.00
N THR A 114 -12.07 2.48 -13.57
CA THR A 114 -13.31 2.18 -14.26
C THR A 114 -14.24 3.39 -14.30
N THR A 115 -14.40 4.06 -13.15
CA THR A 115 -15.24 5.25 -13.04
C THR A 115 -14.73 6.37 -13.93
N THR A 116 -13.40 6.58 -13.91
CA THR A 116 -12.78 7.64 -14.71
C THR A 116 -12.95 7.37 -16.20
N ARG A 117 -12.75 6.13 -16.63
CA ARG A 117 -12.88 5.77 -18.03
C ARG A 117 -14.32 5.90 -18.51
N ALA A 118 -15.29 5.49 -17.68
CA ALA A 118 -16.70 5.61 -18.02
C ALA A 118 -17.10 7.08 -18.16
N GLY A 119 -16.64 7.94 -17.24
CA GLY A 119 -16.89 9.37 -17.31
C GLY A 119 -16.27 10.02 -18.53
N SER A 120 -15.03 9.65 -18.84
CA SER A 120 -14.34 10.17 -20.02
C SER A 120 -15.02 9.73 -21.31
N ALA A 121 -15.46 8.48 -21.39
CA ALA A 121 -16.16 7.97 -22.55
C ALA A 121 -17.51 8.69 -22.75
N ALA A 122 -18.23 8.94 -21.66
CA ALA A 122 -19.50 9.67 -21.74
C ALA A 122 -19.29 11.09 -22.24
N ARG A 123 -18.25 11.78 -21.77
CA ARG A 123 -17.96 13.12 -22.25
C ARG A 123 -17.57 13.16 -23.73
N ALA A 124 -16.76 12.19 -24.14
CA ALA A 124 -16.36 12.12 -25.53
C ALA A 124 -17.57 11.89 -26.44
N ALA A 125 -18.55 11.11 -25.99
CA ALA A 125 -19.76 10.86 -26.75
C ALA A 125 -20.63 12.11 -26.88
N ASP A 126 -20.60 13.00 -25.89
CA ASP A 126 -21.39 14.23 -25.87
C ASP A 126 -20.71 15.37 -26.64
N ALA A 127 -19.45 15.24 -26.96
CA ALA A 127 -18.70 16.28 -27.66
C ALA A 127 -18.99 16.27 -29.20
#